data_658284d646c2de683fdb5621927ddfa9
#
_entry.id   658284d646c2de683fdb5621927ddfa9
#
_cell.length_a   1.000
_cell.length_b   1.000
_cell.length_c   1.000
_cell.angle_alpha   90.00
_cell.angle_beta   90.00
_cell.angle_gamma   90.00
#
_symmetry.space_group_name_H-M   'P 1'
#
loop_
_entity.id
_entity.type
_entity.pdbx_description
1 polymer ?
#
loop_
_entity_poly.entity_id
_entity_poly.type
_entity_poly.pdbx_seq_one_letter_code
_entity_poly.pdbx_strand_id
1 'polypeptide(L)'
;MAARPSPEMAALLDRMAAEDGDLPDATTLAPEVGRSQTAQVHQRWRIALPIVGGVADFVSPGAGGQPMRCRRIDPMTVCGPGTILFIHGGGWAFCDIDTHEDGMRRLANAAGMPVFACDYRLAPENRFPDGLNDCIVFWQKLVAGKIDGASPNGPFYIAGDSAGANLALAMILAELQDGRTAPDGALLLYGAYGCDFETPSYREHADGPGLTRDKMRRFWDWYCPAGQRADFRAAPLMATDDMLRSLPRLLIVAAEVDPLLSDSAKLAERLVGLGRRDAFRVLPGLVHGFFQMGAWLPAAAEAVNEMGCVLQEMRR
;
A
#
# COMPACT_ATOMS: atom_id res chain seq x y z
N MET A 1 -2.42 -25.57 12.81
CA MET A 1 -1.63 -24.77 13.77
C MET A 1 -1.66 -23.36 13.23
N ALA A 2 -1.76 -22.34 14.10
CA ALA A 2 -1.67 -20.96 13.69
C ALA A 2 -0.35 -20.67 12.96
N ALA A 3 -0.41 -19.86 11.89
CA ALA A 3 0.79 -19.40 11.18
C ALA A 3 1.70 -18.63 12.13
N ARG A 4 3.02 -18.77 11.94
CA ARG A 4 4.03 -18.12 12.80
C ARG A 4 5.05 -17.38 11.95
N PRO A 5 5.64 -16.29 12.48
CA PRO A 5 6.75 -15.63 11.82
C PRO A 5 7.90 -16.61 11.52
N SER A 6 8.59 -16.42 10.39
CA SER A 6 9.83 -17.14 10.12
C SER A 6 10.87 -16.83 11.20
N PRO A 7 11.91 -17.67 11.38
CA PRO A 7 12.94 -17.41 12.39
C PRO A 7 13.59 -16.02 12.25
N GLU A 8 13.88 -15.58 11.02
CA GLU A 8 14.45 -14.27 10.76
C GLU A 8 13.45 -13.13 11.06
N MET A 9 12.17 -13.32 10.72
CA MET A 9 11.11 -12.36 11.04
C MET A 9 10.91 -12.29 12.55
N ALA A 10 10.91 -13.41 13.27
CA ALA A 10 10.80 -13.43 14.73
C ALA A 10 11.97 -12.68 15.39
N ALA A 11 13.21 -12.92 14.94
CA ALA A 11 14.38 -12.21 15.44
C ALA A 11 14.30 -10.68 15.16
N LEU A 12 13.76 -10.29 14.00
CA LEU A 12 13.53 -8.88 13.69
C LEU A 12 12.46 -8.27 14.62
N LEU A 13 11.36 -8.97 14.88
CA LEU A 13 10.30 -8.50 15.79
C LEU A 13 10.82 -8.33 17.21
N ASP A 14 11.65 -9.27 17.71
CA ASP A 14 12.30 -9.18 19.01
C ASP A 14 13.22 -7.96 19.10
N ARG A 15 14.01 -7.71 18.04
CA ARG A 15 14.85 -6.51 17.95
C ARG A 15 14.02 -5.23 17.96
N MET A 16 12.93 -5.16 17.19
CA MET A 16 12.04 -4.01 17.17
C MET A 16 11.44 -3.75 18.55
N ALA A 17 10.98 -4.82 19.23
CA ALA A 17 10.43 -4.70 20.58
C ALA A 17 11.46 -4.19 21.58
N ALA A 18 12.73 -4.64 21.49
CA ALA A 18 13.80 -4.16 22.34
C ALA A 18 14.16 -2.68 22.07
N GLU A 19 14.12 -2.23 20.81
CA GLU A 19 14.37 -0.83 20.45
C GLU A 19 13.23 0.08 20.85
N ASP A 20 11.99 -0.36 20.67
CA ASP A 20 10.78 0.43 20.97
C ASP A 20 10.50 0.49 22.49
N GLY A 21 10.95 -0.51 23.26
CA GLY A 21 10.74 -0.56 24.71
C GLY A 21 9.26 -0.46 25.09
N ASP A 22 8.96 0.43 26.04
CA ASP A 22 7.60 0.63 26.57
C ASP A 22 6.81 1.71 25.82
N LEU A 23 7.11 1.96 24.52
CA LEU A 23 6.33 2.92 23.73
C LEU A 23 4.85 2.50 23.69
N PRO A 24 3.92 3.43 23.95
CA PRO A 24 2.51 3.13 23.85
C PRO A 24 2.09 2.87 22.40
N ASP A 25 0.99 2.15 22.21
CA ASP A 25 0.40 2.00 20.87
C ASP A 25 0.04 3.38 20.29
N ALA A 26 0.69 3.74 19.18
CA ALA A 26 0.52 5.05 18.53
C ALA A 26 -0.94 5.37 18.20
N THR A 27 -1.79 4.35 17.97
CA THR A 27 -3.23 4.54 17.71
C THR A 27 -4.05 4.90 18.94
N THR A 28 -3.46 4.83 20.14
CA THR A 28 -4.12 5.26 21.38
C THR A 28 -3.75 6.69 21.79
N LEU A 29 -2.82 7.31 21.06
CA LEU A 29 -2.36 8.68 21.28
C LEU A 29 -3.19 9.68 20.46
N ALA A 30 -3.03 10.97 20.77
CA ALA A 30 -3.51 12.01 19.85
C ALA A 30 -2.87 11.80 18.47
N PRO A 31 -3.61 11.98 17.37
CA PRO A 31 -3.14 11.60 16.02
C PRO A 31 -1.77 12.19 15.65
N GLU A 32 -1.52 13.45 15.95
CA GLU A 32 -0.23 14.12 15.69
C GLU A 32 0.92 13.48 16.47
N VAL A 33 0.68 13.12 17.73
CA VAL A 33 1.69 12.46 18.58
C VAL A 33 1.96 11.05 18.07
N GLY A 34 0.91 10.31 17.71
CA GLY A 34 1.04 8.97 17.12
C GLY A 34 1.79 8.98 15.78
N ARG A 35 1.56 9.98 14.92
CA ARG A 35 2.32 10.19 13.68
C ARG A 35 3.79 10.47 13.94
N SER A 36 4.08 11.37 14.87
CA SER A 36 5.46 11.70 15.25
C SER A 36 6.20 10.48 15.77
N GLN A 37 5.58 9.70 16.67
CA GLN A 37 6.13 8.44 17.16
C GLN A 37 6.37 7.45 16.03
N THR A 38 5.38 7.26 15.15
CA THR A 38 5.49 6.35 13.99
C THR A 38 6.61 6.77 13.05
N ALA A 39 6.71 8.06 12.72
CA ALA A 39 7.80 8.58 11.89
C ALA A 39 9.17 8.35 12.52
N GLN A 40 9.29 8.50 13.84
CA GLN A 40 10.53 8.27 14.57
C GLN A 40 10.96 6.80 14.54
N VAL A 41 10.06 5.86 14.85
CA VAL A 41 10.40 4.44 14.85
C VAL A 41 10.69 3.90 13.43
N HIS A 42 10.08 4.49 12.41
CA HIS A 42 10.32 4.10 11.02
C HIS A 42 11.65 4.60 10.45
N GLN A 43 12.40 5.50 11.15
CA GLN A 43 13.76 5.86 10.74
C GLN A 43 14.69 4.64 10.66
N ARG A 44 14.39 3.56 11.41
CA ARG A 44 15.14 2.30 11.35
C ARG A 44 15.20 1.68 9.94
N TRP A 45 14.20 1.93 9.11
CA TRP A 45 14.13 1.41 7.73
C TRP A 45 14.99 2.22 6.75
N ARG A 46 15.44 3.43 7.14
CA ARG A 46 16.17 4.36 6.27
C ARG A 46 17.70 4.31 6.43
N ILE A 47 18.22 3.42 7.25
CA ILE A 47 19.67 3.36 7.56
C ILE A 47 20.54 2.87 6.40
N ALA A 48 19.98 2.15 5.43
CA ALA A 48 20.68 1.57 4.29
C ALA A 48 19.81 1.57 3.03
N LEU A 49 19.35 2.76 2.65
CA LEU A 49 18.49 2.91 1.47
C LEU A 49 19.18 2.42 0.19
N PRO A 50 18.49 1.65 -0.65
CA PRO A 50 19.03 1.23 -1.95
C PRO A 50 19.44 2.44 -2.81
N ILE A 51 20.56 2.32 -3.50
CA ILE A 51 21.00 3.31 -4.49
C ILE A 51 20.01 3.29 -5.66
N VAL A 52 19.63 4.46 -6.15
CA VAL A 52 18.71 4.68 -7.27
C VAL A 52 19.27 5.73 -8.22
N GLY A 53 18.71 5.86 -9.41
CA GLY A 53 19.13 6.84 -10.41
C GLY A 53 18.91 8.28 -9.99
N GLY A 54 17.88 8.54 -9.17
CA GLY A 54 17.58 9.86 -8.63
C GLY A 54 16.39 9.84 -7.70
N VAL A 55 16.32 10.85 -6.81
CA VAL A 55 15.15 11.13 -5.98
C VAL A 55 14.85 12.61 -6.08
N ALA A 56 13.62 12.96 -6.39
CA ALA A 56 13.18 14.36 -6.51
C ALA A 56 11.86 14.56 -5.76
N ASP A 57 11.88 15.45 -4.79
CA ASP A 57 10.68 15.91 -4.10
C ASP A 57 10.10 17.13 -4.81
N PHE A 58 8.79 17.18 -4.91
CA PHE A 58 8.04 18.29 -5.53
C PHE A 58 6.68 18.44 -4.88
N VAL A 59 5.97 19.51 -5.23
CA VAL A 59 4.63 19.79 -4.72
C VAL A 59 3.63 19.72 -5.86
N SER A 60 2.51 19.03 -5.65
CA SER A 60 1.35 19.00 -6.55
C SER A 60 0.09 19.39 -5.77
N PRO A 61 -0.84 20.15 -6.35
CA PRO A 61 -2.11 20.41 -5.69
C PRO A 61 -2.92 19.11 -5.51
N GLY A 62 -3.43 18.88 -4.29
CA GLY A 62 -4.41 17.83 -3.98
C GLY A 62 -5.83 18.18 -4.46
N ALA A 63 -6.80 17.36 -4.09
CA ALA A 63 -8.20 17.50 -4.55
C ALA A 63 -8.88 18.80 -4.08
N GLY A 64 -8.51 19.32 -2.91
CA GLY A 64 -8.97 20.61 -2.40
C GLY A 64 -8.11 21.80 -2.82
N GLY A 65 -7.12 21.60 -3.70
CA GLY A 65 -6.17 22.63 -4.12
C GLY A 65 -5.03 22.88 -3.12
N GLN A 66 -5.02 22.23 -1.96
CA GLN A 66 -3.95 22.31 -0.96
C GLN A 66 -2.65 21.72 -1.52
N PRO A 67 -1.47 22.23 -1.09
CA PRO A 67 -0.19 21.67 -1.49
C PRO A 67 -0.05 20.25 -0.92
N MET A 68 0.36 19.32 -1.77
CA MET A 68 0.62 17.93 -1.42
C MET A 68 2.06 17.60 -1.79
N ARG A 69 2.86 17.15 -0.82
CA ARG A 69 4.25 16.71 -1.06
C ARG A 69 4.22 15.43 -1.89
N CYS A 70 5.06 15.38 -2.89
CA CYS A 70 5.19 14.25 -3.79
C CYS A 70 6.66 13.92 -3.97
N ARG A 71 6.95 12.67 -4.35
CA ARG A 71 8.30 12.18 -4.62
C ARG A 71 8.32 11.37 -5.90
N ARG A 72 9.35 11.58 -6.69
CA ARG A 72 9.75 10.72 -7.80
C ARG A 72 11.05 10.00 -7.43
N ILE A 73 11.09 8.70 -7.67
CA ILE A 73 12.28 7.85 -7.52
C ILE A 73 12.57 7.22 -8.86
N ASP A 74 13.72 7.53 -9.45
CA ASP A 74 14.17 6.96 -10.72
C ASP A 74 14.97 5.69 -10.46
N PRO A 75 14.75 4.59 -11.20
CA PRO A 75 15.56 3.39 -11.08
C PRO A 75 17.01 3.65 -11.52
N MET A 76 17.96 2.82 -11.03
CA MET A 76 19.35 2.83 -11.51
C MET A 76 19.44 2.56 -13.01
N THR A 77 18.57 1.68 -13.51
CA THR A 77 18.48 1.33 -14.93
C THR A 77 17.04 1.35 -15.37
N VAL A 78 16.74 2.18 -16.37
CA VAL A 78 15.41 2.21 -16.99
C VAL A 78 15.32 1.04 -17.98
N CYS A 79 14.34 0.14 -17.78
CA CYS A 79 14.16 -1.05 -18.61
C CYS A 79 13.07 -0.90 -19.69
N GLY A 80 12.70 0.32 -20.04
CA GLY A 80 11.68 0.67 -21.04
C GLY A 80 10.63 1.62 -20.49
N PRO A 81 9.61 1.98 -21.28
CA PRO A 81 8.57 2.91 -20.84
C PRO A 81 7.77 2.33 -19.67
N GLY A 82 7.19 3.18 -18.88
CA GLY A 82 6.31 2.83 -17.78
C GLY A 82 6.47 3.78 -16.59
N THR A 83 5.44 3.83 -15.78
CA THR A 83 5.39 4.66 -14.56
C THR A 83 4.59 3.92 -13.49
N ILE A 84 5.06 3.93 -12.26
CA ILE A 84 4.36 3.35 -11.12
C ILE A 84 3.92 4.50 -10.19
N LEU A 85 2.63 4.58 -9.88
CA LEU A 85 2.15 5.33 -8.74
C LEU A 85 2.14 4.41 -7.52
N PHE A 86 2.89 4.75 -6.48
CA PHE A 86 2.85 4.05 -5.19
C PHE A 86 2.03 4.86 -4.18
N ILE A 87 1.07 4.20 -3.52
CA ILE A 87 0.23 4.76 -2.46
C ILE A 87 0.62 4.08 -1.15
N HIS A 88 1.14 4.86 -0.19
CA HIS A 88 1.65 4.32 1.06
C HIS A 88 0.54 3.86 2.01
N GLY A 89 0.86 2.87 2.85
CA GLY A 89 0.02 2.39 3.94
C GLY A 89 0.03 3.29 5.18
N GLY A 90 -0.33 2.71 6.33
CA GLY A 90 -0.37 3.41 7.61
C GLY A 90 -1.78 3.67 8.13
N GLY A 91 -2.75 2.81 7.80
CA GLY A 91 -4.13 2.89 8.32
C GLY A 91 -4.85 4.18 7.95
N TRP A 92 -4.53 4.78 6.80
CA TRP A 92 -5.05 6.08 6.32
C TRP A 92 -4.75 7.28 7.25
N ALA A 93 -4.04 7.06 8.34
CA ALA A 93 -3.85 8.02 9.43
C ALA A 93 -2.39 8.30 9.79
N PHE A 94 -1.49 7.40 9.45
CA PHE A 94 -0.06 7.44 9.75
C PHE A 94 0.76 7.23 8.49
N CYS A 95 2.09 7.35 8.67
CA CYS A 95 3.07 7.19 7.60
C CYS A 95 3.02 8.28 6.53
N ASP A 96 4.00 8.22 5.65
CA ASP A 96 4.24 9.15 4.56
C ASP A 96 5.20 8.53 3.52
N ILE A 97 5.60 9.32 2.52
CA ILE A 97 6.54 8.89 1.48
C ILE A 97 7.96 8.63 2.02
N ASP A 98 8.35 9.19 3.19
CA ASP A 98 9.65 8.92 3.81
C ASP A 98 9.69 7.56 4.48
N THR A 99 8.59 7.16 5.13
CA THR A 99 8.48 5.88 5.84
C THR A 99 8.49 4.67 4.88
N HIS A 100 8.14 4.86 3.61
CA HIS A 100 8.09 3.81 2.58
C HIS A 100 9.24 3.87 1.57
N GLU A 101 10.23 4.73 1.80
CA GLU A 101 11.30 5.01 0.83
C GLU A 101 12.13 3.78 0.47
N ASP A 102 12.48 2.90 1.44
CA ASP A 102 13.24 1.67 1.15
C ASP A 102 12.52 0.78 0.14
N GLY A 103 11.26 0.46 0.40
CA GLY A 103 10.45 -0.38 -0.48
C GLY A 103 10.23 0.24 -1.85
N MET A 104 9.96 1.55 -1.92
CA MET A 104 9.79 2.26 -3.19
C MET A 104 11.06 2.26 -4.04
N ARG A 105 12.25 2.42 -3.43
CA ARG A 105 13.53 2.35 -4.14
C ARG A 105 13.80 0.95 -4.70
N ARG A 106 13.52 -0.11 -3.92
CA ARG A 106 13.61 -1.49 -4.38
C ARG A 106 12.66 -1.75 -5.54
N LEU A 107 11.41 -1.32 -5.41
CA LEU A 107 10.39 -1.47 -6.44
C LEU A 107 10.79 -0.76 -7.74
N ALA A 108 11.28 0.49 -7.65
CA ALA A 108 11.76 1.24 -8.81
C ALA A 108 12.87 0.49 -9.55
N ASN A 109 13.91 0.05 -8.82
CA ASN A 109 15.04 -0.68 -9.40
C ASN A 109 14.62 -2.01 -10.03
N ALA A 110 13.80 -2.81 -9.33
CA ALA A 110 13.37 -4.11 -9.81
C ALA A 110 12.43 -4.02 -11.01
N ALA A 111 11.54 -3.05 -11.01
CA ALA A 111 10.63 -2.81 -12.14
C ALA A 111 11.33 -2.11 -13.33
N GLY A 112 12.45 -1.43 -13.09
CA GLY A 112 13.12 -0.59 -14.08
C GLY A 112 12.23 0.56 -14.56
N MET A 113 11.37 1.08 -13.67
CA MET A 113 10.41 2.15 -13.94
C MET A 113 10.46 3.20 -12.82
N PRO A 114 10.26 4.50 -13.11
CA PRO A 114 10.13 5.50 -12.09
C PRO A 114 8.90 5.24 -11.21
N VAL A 115 9.09 5.40 -9.90
CA VAL A 115 8.02 5.36 -8.88
C VAL A 115 7.69 6.77 -8.46
N PHE A 116 6.41 7.12 -8.51
CA PHE A 116 5.85 8.36 -8.00
C PHE A 116 5.03 8.05 -6.76
N ALA A 117 5.07 8.92 -5.77
CA ALA A 117 4.27 8.81 -4.54
C ALA A 117 3.83 10.19 -4.06
N CYS A 118 2.78 10.25 -3.26
CA CYS A 118 2.29 11.48 -2.68
C CYS A 118 1.85 11.29 -1.22
N ASP A 119 2.01 12.33 -0.41
CA ASP A 119 1.47 12.42 0.94
C ASP A 119 0.02 12.90 0.84
N TYR A 120 -0.90 11.96 0.63
CA TYR A 120 -2.34 12.24 0.64
C TYR A 120 -2.82 12.65 2.03
N ARG A 121 -3.91 13.39 2.11
CA ARG A 121 -4.49 13.85 3.40
C ARG A 121 -4.88 12.67 4.29
N LEU A 122 -4.47 12.74 5.55
CA LEU A 122 -4.63 11.68 6.53
C LEU A 122 -5.86 11.90 7.43
N ALA A 123 -6.48 10.80 7.83
CA ALA A 123 -7.48 10.74 8.88
C ALA A 123 -6.82 10.88 10.27
N PRO A 124 -7.55 11.27 11.31
CA PRO A 124 -9.00 11.58 11.34
C PRO A 124 -9.35 12.98 10.89
N GLU A 125 -8.39 13.89 10.64
CA GLU A 125 -8.63 15.29 10.26
C GLU A 125 -9.28 15.36 8.87
N ASN A 126 -8.86 14.48 7.97
CA ASN A 126 -9.39 14.37 6.62
C ASN A 126 -9.91 12.95 6.39
N ARG A 127 -11.18 12.74 6.71
CA ARG A 127 -11.82 11.43 6.62
C ARG A 127 -12.11 11.04 5.16
N PHE A 128 -12.50 9.80 4.96
CA PHE A 128 -13.04 9.35 3.68
C PHE A 128 -14.10 10.33 3.14
N PRO A 129 -14.02 10.74 1.87
CA PRO A 129 -13.11 10.27 0.82
C PRO A 129 -11.87 11.17 0.54
N ASP A 130 -11.44 12.03 1.46
CA ASP A 130 -10.45 13.09 1.18
C ASP A 130 -9.11 12.55 0.67
N GLY A 131 -8.49 11.58 1.38
CA GLY A 131 -7.24 10.97 0.95
C GLY A 131 -7.35 10.21 -0.37
N LEU A 132 -8.48 9.54 -0.62
CA LEU A 132 -8.76 8.90 -1.90
C LEU A 132 -8.83 9.92 -3.04
N ASN A 133 -9.51 11.05 -2.82
CA ASN A 133 -9.64 12.10 -3.83
C ASN A 133 -8.28 12.73 -4.18
N ASP A 134 -7.36 12.85 -3.19
CA ASP A 134 -6.01 13.32 -3.46
C ASP A 134 -5.23 12.34 -4.35
N CYS A 135 -5.34 11.03 -4.09
CA CYS A 135 -4.75 10.00 -4.93
C CYS A 135 -5.32 10.02 -6.36
N ILE A 136 -6.64 10.17 -6.51
CA ILE A 136 -7.31 10.28 -7.82
C ILE A 136 -6.80 11.49 -8.59
N VAL A 137 -6.74 12.67 -7.97
CA VAL A 137 -6.25 13.90 -8.63
C VAL A 137 -4.79 13.76 -9.05
N PHE A 138 -3.95 13.14 -8.21
CA PHE A 138 -2.55 12.91 -8.55
C PHE A 138 -2.41 11.91 -9.71
N TRP A 139 -3.16 10.82 -9.69
CA TRP A 139 -3.24 9.85 -10.78
C TRP A 139 -3.63 10.50 -12.11
N GLN A 140 -4.70 11.29 -12.11
CA GLN A 140 -5.18 11.97 -13.31
C GLN A 140 -4.15 12.93 -13.90
N LYS A 141 -3.37 13.62 -13.06
CA LYS A 141 -2.24 14.46 -13.52
C LYS A 141 -1.12 13.64 -14.12
N LEU A 142 -0.83 12.49 -13.51
CA LEU A 142 0.24 11.59 -13.95
C LEU A 142 -0.05 11.05 -15.34
N VAL A 143 -1.24 10.49 -15.57
CA VAL A 143 -1.65 9.93 -16.87
C VAL A 143 -1.89 11.00 -17.93
N ALA A 144 -2.19 12.23 -17.53
CA ALA A 144 -2.32 13.36 -18.44
C ALA A 144 -0.96 14.00 -18.83
N GLY A 145 0.18 13.44 -18.35
CA GLY A 145 1.51 13.98 -18.63
C GLY A 145 1.77 15.35 -17.98
N LYS A 146 1.07 15.68 -16.90
CA LYS A 146 1.21 16.96 -16.17
C LYS A 146 2.20 16.89 -15.01
N ILE A 147 2.88 15.77 -14.84
CA ILE A 147 3.92 15.53 -13.85
C ILE A 147 5.22 15.23 -14.58
N ASP A 148 6.26 16.04 -14.35
CA ASP A 148 7.54 15.90 -15.01
C ASP A 148 8.20 14.55 -14.71
N GLY A 149 8.68 13.88 -15.77
CA GLY A 149 9.36 12.59 -15.68
C GLY A 149 8.44 11.37 -15.65
N ALA A 150 7.11 11.54 -15.66
CA ALA A 150 6.19 10.45 -15.96
C ALA A 150 6.31 10.03 -17.45
N SER A 151 6.13 8.75 -17.75
CA SER A 151 6.08 8.29 -19.14
C SER A 151 4.85 8.91 -19.83
N PRO A 152 5.00 9.65 -20.93
CA PRO A 152 3.86 10.38 -21.52
C PRO A 152 2.79 9.46 -22.13
N ASN A 153 3.12 8.22 -22.42
CA ASN A 153 2.24 7.27 -23.12
C ASN A 153 2.06 5.95 -22.35
N GLY A 154 2.40 5.93 -21.04
CA GLY A 154 2.36 4.69 -20.24
C GLY A 154 3.39 3.65 -20.69
N PRO A 155 3.21 2.36 -20.33
CA PRO A 155 2.13 1.89 -19.46
C PRO A 155 2.18 2.48 -18.06
N PHE A 156 1.02 2.55 -17.41
CA PHE A 156 0.88 3.07 -16.05
C PHE A 156 0.47 1.96 -15.09
N TYR A 157 1.16 1.86 -13.98
CA TYR A 157 0.87 0.90 -12.93
C TYR A 157 0.56 1.60 -11.62
N ILE A 158 -0.22 0.93 -10.77
CA ILE A 158 -0.45 1.36 -9.41
C ILE A 158 0.08 0.29 -8.47
N ALA A 159 0.76 0.72 -7.42
CA ALA A 159 1.16 -0.14 -6.31
C ALA A 159 0.72 0.51 -5.01
N GLY A 160 0.43 -0.30 -4.01
CA GLY A 160 0.14 0.20 -2.67
C GLY A 160 0.15 -0.91 -1.65
N ASP A 161 0.34 -0.53 -0.40
CA ASP A 161 0.40 -1.46 0.71
C ASP A 161 -0.62 -1.13 1.80
N SER A 162 -1.24 -2.12 2.44
CA SER A 162 -2.17 -1.93 3.56
C SER A 162 -3.33 -0.98 3.19
N ALA A 163 -3.49 0.12 3.90
CA ALA A 163 -4.43 1.20 3.57
C ALA A 163 -4.16 1.80 2.18
N GLY A 164 -2.90 1.85 1.73
CA GLY A 164 -2.54 2.30 0.39
C GLY A 164 -3.02 1.33 -0.70
N ALA A 165 -3.01 0.02 -0.45
CA ALA A 165 -3.59 -0.97 -1.36
C ALA A 165 -5.12 -0.86 -1.42
N ASN A 166 -5.78 -0.50 -0.31
CA ASN A 166 -7.21 -0.15 -0.30
C ASN A 166 -7.46 1.06 -1.20
N LEU A 167 -6.73 2.16 -0.99
CA LEU A 167 -6.86 3.38 -1.80
C LEU A 167 -6.56 3.12 -3.29
N ALA A 168 -5.55 2.30 -3.59
CA ALA A 168 -5.20 1.90 -4.96
C ALA A 168 -6.36 1.19 -5.64
N LEU A 169 -6.93 0.16 -5.01
CA LEU A 169 -8.07 -0.58 -5.59
C LEU A 169 -9.32 0.28 -5.68
N ALA A 170 -9.62 1.08 -4.65
CA ALA A 170 -10.74 2.02 -4.65
C ALA A 170 -10.63 3.06 -5.78
N MET A 171 -9.42 3.60 -6.01
CA MET A 171 -9.14 4.53 -7.09
C MET A 171 -9.34 3.89 -8.47
N ILE A 172 -8.84 2.68 -8.70
CA ILE A 172 -9.03 1.95 -9.96
C ILE A 172 -10.52 1.76 -10.24
N LEU A 173 -11.29 1.31 -9.25
CA LEU A 173 -12.73 1.10 -9.37
C LEU A 173 -13.47 2.41 -9.67
N ALA A 174 -13.09 3.51 -9.02
CA ALA A 174 -13.69 4.83 -9.25
C ALA A 174 -13.38 5.36 -10.66
N GLU A 175 -12.13 5.25 -11.13
CA GLU A 175 -11.74 5.69 -12.48
C GLU A 175 -12.47 4.88 -13.56
N LEU A 176 -12.60 3.57 -13.39
CA LEU A 176 -13.36 2.70 -14.30
C LEU A 176 -14.86 3.05 -14.31
N GLN A 177 -15.46 3.26 -13.14
CA GLN A 177 -16.88 3.62 -13.03
C GLN A 177 -17.18 4.96 -13.75
N ASP A 178 -16.24 5.89 -13.67
CA ASP A 178 -16.38 7.20 -14.31
C ASP A 178 -15.93 7.20 -15.79
N GLY A 179 -15.56 6.05 -16.34
CA GLY A 179 -15.10 5.92 -17.72
C GLY A 179 -13.78 6.64 -18.02
N ARG A 180 -12.94 6.84 -16.97
CA ARG A 180 -11.63 7.48 -17.07
C ARG A 180 -10.50 6.45 -17.23
N THR A 181 -9.28 6.95 -17.38
CA THR A 181 -8.08 6.10 -17.59
C THR A 181 -7.77 5.29 -16.34
N ALA A 182 -7.90 3.97 -16.45
CA ALA A 182 -7.42 3.02 -15.44
C ALA A 182 -5.95 2.65 -15.72
N PRO A 183 -5.23 2.07 -14.74
CA PRO A 183 -3.88 1.56 -14.94
C PRO A 183 -3.88 0.29 -15.81
N ASP A 184 -2.70 -0.04 -16.38
CA ASP A 184 -2.49 -1.27 -17.14
C ASP A 184 -2.35 -2.49 -16.22
N GLY A 185 -2.03 -2.27 -14.95
CA GLY A 185 -1.96 -3.31 -13.91
C GLY A 185 -1.76 -2.73 -12.52
N ALA A 186 -1.94 -3.55 -11.50
CA ALA A 186 -1.75 -3.14 -10.12
C ALA A 186 -1.07 -4.20 -9.25
N LEU A 187 -0.23 -3.71 -8.30
CA LEU A 187 0.39 -4.47 -7.22
C LEU A 187 -0.27 -4.07 -5.89
N LEU A 188 -0.96 -5.00 -5.27
CA LEU A 188 -1.74 -4.78 -4.06
C LEU A 188 -1.17 -5.62 -2.92
N LEU A 189 -0.54 -4.96 -1.94
CA LEU A 189 0.18 -5.62 -0.85
C LEU A 189 -0.66 -5.61 0.43
N TYR A 190 -0.99 -6.79 0.94
CA TYR A 190 -1.69 -7.00 2.23
C TYR A 190 -2.78 -5.97 2.54
N GLY A 191 -3.65 -5.67 1.57
CA GLY A 191 -4.58 -4.55 1.64
C GLY A 191 -5.76 -4.75 2.60
N ALA A 192 -6.23 -3.64 3.17
CA ALA A 192 -7.42 -3.56 4.02
C ALA A 192 -8.67 -3.32 3.17
N TYR A 193 -9.21 -4.36 2.53
CA TYR A 193 -10.29 -4.21 1.54
C TYR A 193 -11.69 -4.27 2.12
N GLY A 194 -11.84 -4.70 3.36
CA GLY A 194 -13.12 -4.80 4.08
C GLY A 194 -13.02 -4.32 5.52
N CYS A 195 -14.17 -4.28 6.19
CA CYS A 195 -14.28 -3.89 7.60
C CYS A 195 -14.98 -4.96 8.46
N ASP A 196 -14.88 -6.24 8.06
CA ASP A 196 -15.32 -7.38 8.87
C ASP A 196 -14.14 -7.86 9.74
N PHE A 197 -14.13 -7.46 11.00
CA PHE A 197 -13.06 -7.78 11.96
C PHE A 197 -13.22 -9.17 12.60
N GLU A 198 -14.17 -9.99 12.13
CA GLU A 198 -14.43 -11.33 12.63
C GLU A 198 -14.04 -12.43 11.63
N THR A 199 -13.29 -12.08 10.58
CA THR A 199 -12.74 -13.05 9.62
C THR A 199 -11.71 -13.98 10.30
N PRO A 200 -11.40 -15.14 9.70
CA PRO A 200 -10.47 -16.09 10.30
C PRO A 200 -9.11 -15.48 10.68
N SER A 201 -8.47 -14.71 9.79
CA SER A 201 -7.17 -14.10 10.08
C SER A 201 -7.24 -13.03 11.16
N TYR A 202 -8.33 -12.25 11.24
CA TYR A 202 -8.53 -11.30 12.34
C TYR A 202 -8.70 -11.98 13.70
N ARG A 203 -9.22 -13.21 13.74
CA ARG A 203 -9.30 -13.99 14.97
C ARG A 203 -7.97 -14.64 15.31
N GLU A 204 -7.29 -15.20 14.33
CA GLU A 204 -6.02 -15.89 14.50
C GLU A 204 -4.88 -14.94 14.91
N HIS A 205 -4.82 -13.76 14.32
CA HIS A 205 -3.81 -12.74 14.57
C HIS A 205 -4.37 -11.50 15.28
N ALA A 206 -5.36 -11.68 16.16
CA ALA A 206 -6.03 -10.58 16.86
C ALA A 206 -5.05 -9.67 17.60
N ASP A 207 -4.02 -10.25 18.20
CA ASP A 207 -3.02 -9.58 19.05
C ASP A 207 -1.69 -9.33 18.33
N GLY A 208 -1.63 -9.51 17.02
CA GLY A 208 -0.42 -9.30 16.22
C GLY A 208 0.31 -10.60 15.87
N PRO A 209 1.60 -10.51 15.52
CA PRO A 209 2.57 -9.43 15.76
C PRO A 209 2.38 -8.19 14.86
N GLY A 210 2.77 -7.03 15.36
CA GLY A 210 2.74 -5.75 14.65
C GLY A 210 1.34 -5.15 14.53
N LEU A 211 0.59 -5.51 13.49
CA LEU A 211 -0.80 -5.10 13.32
C LEU A 211 -1.72 -5.96 14.17
N THR A 212 -2.67 -5.31 14.87
CA THR A 212 -3.67 -6.00 15.68
C THR A 212 -5.08 -5.69 15.18
N ARG A 213 -6.06 -6.54 15.55
CA ARG A 213 -7.48 -6.31 15.25
C ARG A 213 -7.97 -4.97 15.82
N ASP A 214 -7.56 -4.63 17.03
CA ASP A 214 -7.99 -3.39 17.68
C ASP A 214 -7.37 -2.15 17.04
N LYS A 215 -6.11 -2.22 16.56
CA LYS A 215 -5.53 -1.16 15.72
C LYS A 215 -6.37 -0.95 14.46
N MET A 216 -6.75 -2.02 13.78
CA MET A 216 -7.56 -1.93 12.58
C MET A 216 -8.94 -1.33 12.83
N ARG A 217 -9.60 -1.68 13.95
CA ARG A 217 -10.87 -1.05 14.34
C ARG A 217 -10.71 0.46 14.51
N ARG A 218 -9.66 0.90 15.25
CA ARG A 218 -9.38 2.33 15.44
C ARG A 218 -9.08 3.05 14.12
N PHE A 219 -8.28 2.45 13.24
CA PHE A 219 -7.99 3.00 11.92
C PHE A 219 -9.27 3.18 11.09
N TRP A 220 -10.14 2.20 11.05
CA TRP A 220 -11.43 2.31 10.36
C TRP A 220 -12.33 3.36 10.98
N ASP A 221 -12.35 3.49 12.30
CA ASP A 221 -13.15 4.53 13.01
C ASP A 221 -12.63 5.94 12.68
N TRP A 222 -11.34 6.11 12.51
CA TRP A 222 -10.74 7.37 12.07
C TRP A 222 -11.01 7.64 10.59
N TYR A 223 -10.82 6.64 9.74
CA TYR A 223 -10.90 6.79 8.29
C TYR A 223 -12.32 7.04 7.80
N CYS A 224 -13.26 6.17 8.14
CA CYS A 224 -14.57 6.13 7.52
C CYS A 224 -15.69 5.95 8.54
N PRO A 225 -16.68 6.88 8.60
CA PRO A 225 -17.86 6.69 9.43
C PRO A 225 -18.58 5.38 9.11
N ALA A 226 -19.11 4.71 10.14
CA ALA A 226 -19.74 3.38 9.98
C ALA A 226 -20.81 3.35 8.88
N GLY A 227 -21.63 4.41 8.77
CA GLY A 227 -22.68 4.52 7.76
C GLY A 227 -22.20 4.65 6.30
N GLN A 228 -20.88 4.87 6.08
CA GLN A 228 -20.28 4.99 4.74
C GLN A 228 -19.43 3.78 4.37
N ARG A 229 -19.23 2.81 5.26
CA ARG A 229 -18.38 1.63 5.03
C ARG A 229 -18.94 0.64 4.01
N ALA A 230 -20.19 0.81 3.58
CA ALA A 230 -20.79 0.07 2.47
C ALA A 230 -20.42 0.63 1.08
N ASP A 231 -19.81 1.81 1.00
CA ASP A 231 -19.30 2.38 -0.23
C ASP A 231 -18.05 1.59 -0.69
N PHE A 232 -18.05 1.09 -1.94
CA PHE A 232 -16.92 0.35 -2.49
C PHE A 232 -15.62 1.19 -2.54
N ARG A 233 -15.73 2.50 -2.54
CA ARG A 233 -14.58 3.41 -2.50
C ARG A 233 -13.94 3.48 -1.11
N ALA A 234 -14.68 3.16 -0.05
CA ALA A 234 -14.13 2.99 1.29
C ALA A 234 -13.69 1.54 1.52
N ALA A 235 -14.54 0.58 1.16
CA ALA A 235 -14.33 -0.85 1.34
C ALA A 235 -14.45 -1.59 -0.01
N PRO A 236 -13.37 -1.77 -0.77
CA PRO A 236 -13.40 -2.36 -2.12
C PRO A 236 -14.03 -3.76 -2.22
N LEU A 237 -14.06 -4.52 -1.15
CA LEU A 237 -14.83 -5.79 -1.10
C LEU A 237 -16.34 -5.60 -1.26
N MET A 238 -16.86 -4.38 -1.16
CA MET A 238 -18.27 -4.05 -1.44
C MET A 238 -18.54 -3.78 -2.92
N ALA A 239 -17.50 -3.75 -3.78
CA ALA A 239 -17.67 -3.60 -5.22
C ALA A 239 -18.53 -4.72 -5.82
N THR A 240 -19.34 -4.41 -6.85
CA THR A 240 -20.13 -5.40 -7.56
C THR A 240 -19.23 -6.33 -8.39
N ASP A 241 -19.76 -7.48 -8.76
CA ASP A 241 -19.03 -8.44 -9.59
C ASP A 241 -18.68 -7.85 -10.97
N ASP A 242 -19.56 -7.01 -11.54
CA ASP A 242 -19.29 -6.35 -12.81
C ASP A 242 -18.12 -5.34 -12.70
N MET A 243 -18.05 -4.60 -11.62
CA MET A 243 -16.92 -3.72 -11.34
C MET A 243 -15.61 -4.52 -11.20
N LEU A 244 -15.66 -5.64 -10.49
CA LEU A 244 -14.48 -6.51 -10.32
C LEU A 244 -14.03 -7.17 -11.64
N ARG A 245 -14.97 -7.51 -12.55
CA ARG A 245 -14.63 -8.04 -13.89
C ARG A 245 -13.87 -7.03 -14.75
N SER A 246 -14.14 -5.74 -14.58
CA SER A 246 -13.51 -4.67 -15.38
C SER A 246 -12.11 -4.27 -14.92
N LEU A 247 -11.66 -4.74 -13.76
CA LEU A 247 -10.34 -4.42 -13.22
C LEU A 247 -9.21 -4.79 -14.18
N PRO A 248 -8.11 -4.02 -14.23
CA PRO A 248 -6.88 -4.43 -14.92
C PRO A 248 -6.27 -5.67 -14.27
N ARG A 249 -5.18 -6.17 -14.83
CA ARG A 249 -4.45 -7.31 -14.24
C ARG A 249 -3.91 -6.95 -12.85
N LEU A 250 -4.14 -7.83 -11.87
CA LEU A 250 -3.70 -7.62 -10.49
C LEU A 250 -2.62 -8.63 -10.09
N LEU A 251 -1.64 -8.17 -9.31
CA LEU A 251 -0.81 -8.98 -8.44
C LEU A 251 -1.20 -8.67 -7.00
N ILE A 252 -1.88 -9.61 -6.36
CA ILE A 252 -2.30 -9.50 -4.95
C ILE A 252 -1.30 -10.29 -4.12
N VAL A 253 -0.70 -9.64 -3.13
CA VAL A 253 0.29 -10.27 -2.24
C VAL A 253 -0.14 -10.07 -0.80
N ALA A 254 -0.18 -11.14 -0.02
CA ALA A 254 -0.52 -11.12 1.40
C ALA A 254 0.66 -11.63 2.24
N ALA A 255 0.78 -11.15 3.46
CA ALA A 255 1.62 -11.77 4.47
C ALA A 255 0.85 -12.92 5.13
N GLU A 256 1.54 -14.01 5.46
CA GLU A 256 0.88 -15.16 6.10
C GLU A 256 0.46 -14.87 7.54
N VAL A 257 1.27 -14.10 8.26
CA VAL A 257 1.03 -13.77 9.68
C VAL A 257 0.46 -12.34 9.76
N ASP A 258 -0.81 -12.19 9.34
CA ASP A 258 -1.42 -10.88 9.16
C ASP A 258 -2.95 -10.95 9.39
N PRO A 259 -3.54 -10.09 10.23
CA PRO A 259 -4.99 -10.00 10.36
C PRO A 259 -5.70 -9.67 9.03
N LEU A 260 -5.03 -9.04 8.06
CA LEU A 260 -5.60 -8.69 6.74
C LEU A 260 -5.48 -9.80 5.69
N LEU A 261 -4.91 -10.97 6.01
CA LEU A 261 -4.81 -12.09 5.06
C LEU A 261 -6.17 -12.48 4.48
N SER A 262 -7.22 -12.53 5.30
CA SER A 262 -8.58 -12.88 4.84
C SER A 262 -9.16 -11.88 3.84
N ASP A 263 -8.82 -10.59 3.94
CA ASP A 263 -9.27 -9.57 2.99
C ASP A 263 -8.69 -9.83 1.60
N SER A 264 -7.37 -10.07 1.53
CA SER A 264 -6.68 -10.40 0.28
C SER A 264 -7.16 -11.74 -0.32
N ALA A 265 -7.34 -12.75 0.52
CA ALA A 265 -7.84 -14.06 0.09
C ALA A 265 -9.27 -13.96 -0.46
N LYS A 266 -10.16 -13.24 0.22
CA LYS A 266 -11.55 -13.02 -0.22
C LYS A 266 -11.63 -12.26 -1.54
N LEU A 267 -10.78 -11.25 -1.74
CA LEU A 267 -10.68 -10.55 -3.02
C LEU A 267 -10.25 -11.52 -4.12
N ALA A 268 -9.17 -12.26 -3.90
CA ALA A 268 -8.64 -13.22 -4.87
C ALA A 268 -9.66 -14.34 -5.21
N GLU A 269 -10.35 -14.88 -4.21
CA GLU A 269 -11.40 -15.88 -4.40
C GLU A 269 -12.54 -15.35 -5.27
N ARG A 270 -13.01 -14.13 -5.00
CA ARG A 270 -14.05 -13.50 -5.83
C ARG A 270 -13.61 -13.33 -7.28
N LEU A 271 -12.37 -12.87 -7.50
CA LEU A 271 -11.82 -12.67 -8.86
C LEU A 271 -11.73 -14.00 -9.62
N VAL A 272 -11.28 -15.08 -8.96
CA VAL A 272 -11.27 -16.43 -9.53
C VAL A 272 -12.68 -16.91 -9.87
N GLY A 273 -13.67 -16.71 -8.96
CA GLY A 273 -15.08 -17.03 -9.20
C GLY A 273 -15.68 -16.27 -10.38
N LEU A 274 -15.14 -15.11 -10.73
CA LEU A 274 -15.51 -14.32 -11.90
C LEU A 274 -14.78 -14.73 -13.19
N GLY A 275 -13.98 -15.79 -13.16
CA GLY A 275 -13.21 -16.29 -14.29
C GLY A 275 -11.92 -15.51 -14.58
N ARG A 276 -11.48 -14.64 -13.67
CA ARG A 276 -10.24 -13.87 -13.81
C ARG A 276 -9.02 -14.73 -13.46
N ARG A 277 -7.86 -14.34 -13.98
CA ARG A 277 -6.57 -15.03 -13.79
C ARG A 277 -5.53 -14.10 -13.15
N ASP A 278 -5.95 -13.37 -12.13
CA ASP A 278 -5.05 -12.51 -11.36
C ASP A 278 -4.11 -13.38 -10.50
N ALA A 279 -2.92 -12.87 -10.23
CA ALA A 279 -1.97 -13.59 -9.37
C ALA A 279 -2.27 -13.29 -7.90
N PHE A 280 -2.39 -14.33 -7.09
CA PHE A 280 -2.45 -14.22 -5.63
C PHE A 280 -1.30 -15.00 -5.00
N ARG A 281 -0.54 -14.35 -4.12
CA ARG A 281 0.59 -14.92 -3.40
C ARG A 281 0.47 -14.65 -1.91
N VAL A 282 0.65 -15.68 -1.11
CA VAL A 282 0.83 -15.56 0.34
C VAL A 282 2.31 -15.79 0.64
N LEU A 283 2.95 -14.85 1.32
CA LEU A 283 4.37 -14.93 1.66
C LEU A 283 4.55 -15.58 3.04
N PRO A 284 5.13 -16.79 3.09
CA PRO A 284 5.21 -17.58 4.32
C PRO A 284 6.06 -16.88 5.39
N GLY A 285 5.58 -16.87 6.63
CA GLY A 285 6.28 -16.35 7.78
C GLY A 285 6.54 -14.86 7.82
N LEU A 286 6.08 -14.09 6.80
CA LEU A 286 6.13 -12.63 6.83
C LEU A 286 4.93 -12.06 7.59
N VAL A 287 5.13 -10.89 8.21
CA VAL A 287 4.10 -10.14 8.92
C VAL A 287 3.63 -8.93 8.12
N HIS A 288 2.53 -8.31 8.56
CA HIS A 288 2.05 -7.04 8.01
C HIS A 288 3.15 -5.96 7.98
N GLY A 289 3.20 -5.18 6.89
CA GLY A 289 4.17 -4.08 6.74
C GLY A 289 5.57 -4.52 6.27
N PHE A 290 5.76 -5.76 5.83
CA PHE A 290 7.07 -6.26 5.38
C PHE A 290 7.70 -5.42 4.25
N PHE A 291 6.91 -4.70 3.46
CA PHE A 291 7.40 -3.86 2.36
C PHE A 291 8.46 -2.84 2.80
N GLN A 292 8.38 -2.36 4.04
CA GLN A 292 9.32 -1.40 4.62
C GLN A 292 10.58 -2.07 5.21
N MET A 293 10.58 -3.37 5.43
CA MET A 293 11.57 -4.08 6.26
C MET A 293 12.80 -4.56 5.49
N GLY A 294 12.92 -4.20 4.20
CA GLY A 294 13.97 -4.71 3.32
C GLY A 294 15.40 -4.37 3.73
N ALA A 295 15.60 -3.29 4.51
CA ALA A 295 16.92 -2.95 5.04
C ALA A 295 17.44 -3.98 6.09
N TRP A 296 16.54 -4.68 6.79
CA TRP A 296 16.89 -5.60 7.87
C TRP A 296 16.46 -7.04 7.62
N LEU A 297 15.58 -7.28 6.68
CA LEU A 297 15.02 -8.60 6.36
C LEU A 297 15.23 -8.94 4.88
N PRO A 298 16.22 -9.77 4.55
CA PRO A 298 16.49 -10.17 3.16
C PRO A 298 15.26 -10.75 2.45
N ALA A 299 14.46 -11.58 3.12
CA ALA A 299 13.25 -12.16 2.55
C ALA A 299 12.23 -11.09 2.12
N ALA A 300 12.10 -9.97 2.87
CA ALA A 300 11.26 -8.84 2.47
C ALA A 300 11.84 -8.11 1.26
N ALA A 301 13.16 -7.90 1.23
CA ALA A 301 13.84 -7.30 0.09
C ALA A 301 13.66 -8.12 -1.20
N GLU A 302 13.85 -9.44 -1.11
CA GLU A 302 13.64 -10.38 -2.23
C GLU A 302 12.19 -10.34 -2.72
N ALA A 303 11.22 -10.39 -1.80
CA ALA A 303 9.81 -10.30 -2.14
C ALA A 303 9.49 -9.03 -2.94
N VAL A 304 9.99 -7.85 -2.51
CA VAL A 304 9.78 -6.58 -3.23
C VAL A 304 10.44 -6.62 -4.61
N ASN A 305 11.65 -7.17 -4.72
CA ASN A 305 12.34 -7.31 -6.00
C ASN A 305 11.57 -8.23 -6.98
N GLU A 306 11.09 -9.38 -6.51
CA GLU A 306 10.26 -10.28 -7.32
C GLU A 306 8.98 -9.59 -7.83
N MET A 307 8.30 -8.83 -6.98
CA MET A 307 7.11 -8.08 -7.36
C MET A 307 7.41 -7.03 -8.43
N GLY A 308 8.53 -6.33 -8.33
CA GLY A 308 9.00 -5.38 -9.33
C GLY A 308 9.25 -6.06 -10.68
N CYS A 309 9.87 -7.25 -10.68
CA CYS A 309 10.06 -8.05 -11.90
C CYS A 309 8.71 -8.46 -12.53
N VAL A 310 7.71 -8.86 -11.71
CA VAL A 310 6.38 -9.19 -12.24
C VAL A 310 5.71 -7.97 -12.89
N LEU A 311 5.81 -6.77 -12.29
CA LEU A 311 5.32 -5.54 -12.94
C LEU A 311 6.04 -5.26 -14.26
N GLN A 312 7.34 -5.54 -14.32
CA GLN A 312 8.10 -5.44 -15.57
C GLN A 312 7.58 -6.41 -16.64
N GLU A 313 7.20 -7.63 -16.27
CA GLU A 313 6.63 -8.62 -17.18
C GLU A 313 5.21 -8.26 -17.64
N MET A 314 4.42 -7.57 -16.81
CA MET A 314 3.08 -7.10 -17.19
C MET A 314 3.08 -6.12 -18.36
N ARG A 315 4.23 -5.53 -18.71
CA ARG A 315 4.40 -4.65 -19.89
C ARG A 315 4.31 -5.38 -21.23
N ARG A 316 4.49 -6.70 -21.23
CA ARG A 316 4.48 -7.55 -22.41
C ARG A 316 3.09 -8.08 -22.69
#